data_c0e72b585ec7fdd1c4f8446a8c1d773f
#
_entry.id   c0e72b585ec7fdd1c4f8446a8c1d773f
#
_cell.length_a   1.000
_cell.length_b   1.000
_cell.length_c   1.000
_cell.angle_alpha   90.00
_cell.angle_beta   90.00
_cell.angle_gamma   90.00
#
_symmetry.space_group_name_H-M   'P 1'
#
loop_
_entity.id
_entity.type
_entity.pdbx_description
1 polymer ?
#
loop_
_entity_poly.entity_id
_entity_poly.type
_entity_poly.pdbx_seq_one_letter_code
_entity_poly.pdbx_strand_id
1 'polypeptide(L)'
;MKNKLVFALTLCMVTGGVIAQSKFDGAYGQVGIGYEGITPGISSSNVVVTDNSGVRQAPVNLSANNSNSFTGVITAGYMKSVNQSFLLGIGVDFSPIKGRNTKYSISSSSAGVVGSYNKEYYYNIFISPAAPVGSDGLIYGKFGYTGATIKEDIAGSSSNTNFSGLSLGLGYKQVIEGGLYGFVEGNYLLYGNRTFSDSDTVNGNTVAVSFTSRADAYNLLLGIGYKF
;
A
#
# COMPACT_ATOMS: atom_id res chain seq x y z
N MET A 1 -4.10 -18.32 31.27
CA MET A 1 -4.04 -19.49 30.37
C MET A 1 -3.86 -18.94 28.94
N LYS A 2 -2.69 -19.20 28.34
CA LYS A 2 -2.28 -18.66 27.04
C LYS A 2 -2.73 -19.63 25.94
N ASN A 3 -3.74 -19.27 25.17
CA ASN A 3 -4.14 -20.05 24.00
C ASN A 3 -3.21 -19.73 22.84
N LYS A 4 -2.30 -20.66 22.54
CA LYS A 4 -1.48 -20.66 21.33
C LYS A 4 -2.37 -21.14 20.19
N LEU A 5 -2.77 -20.23 19.31
CA LEU A 5 -3.41 -20.56 18.05
C LEU A 5 -2.32 -21.03 17.09
N VAL A 6 -2.15 -22.34 17.00
CA VAL A 6 -1.27 -22.97 15.99
C VAL A 6 -2.08 -23.05 14.70
N PHE A 7 -1.78 -22.17 13.75
CA PHE A 7 -2.26 -22.28 12.37
C PHE A 7 -1.44 -23.37 11.68
N ALA A 8 -1.95 -24.60 11.67
CA ALA A 8 -1.41 -25.67 10.85
C ALA A 8 -1.81 -25.42 9.39
N LEU A 9 -0.87 -24.89 8.60
CA LEU A 9 -1.00 -24.79 7.14
C LEU A 9 -0.87 -26.21 6.56
N THR A 10 -1.98 -26.92 6.41
CA THR A 10 -2.02 -28.24 5.77
C THR A 10 -1.81 -28.04 4.28
N LEU A 11 -0.58 -28.28 3.85
CA LEU A 11 -0.19 -28.31 2.45
C LEU A 11 -0.83 -29.56 1.80
N CYS A 12 -2.03 -29.46 1.23
CA CYS A 12 -2.62 -30.49 0.41
C CYS A 12 -1.78 -30.68 -0.85
N MET A 13 -0.88 -31.66 -0.83
CA MET A 13 -0.25 -32.18 -2.05
C MET A 13 -1.33 -32.93 -2.83
N VAL A 14 -1.91 -32.26 -3.81
CA VAL A 14 -2.77 -32.92 -4.80
C VAL A 14 -1.83 -33.69 -5.75
N THR A 15 -1.85 -35.01 -5.63
CA THR A 15 -1.13 -35.94 -6.50
C THR A 15 -1.67 -35.84 -7.93
N GLY A 16 -0.74 -35.62 -8.88
CA GLY A 16 -0.95 -35.18 -10.22
C GLY A 16 -1.72 -36.11 -11.13
N GLY A 17 -2.68 -35.51 -11.84
CA GLY A 17 -2.91 -35.81 -13.24
C GLY A 17 -1.86 -35.05 -14.06
N VAL A 18 -1.51 -35.57 -15.24
CA VAL A 18 -0.66 -34.86 -16.21
C VAL A 18 -1.45 -33.68 -16.75
N ILE A 19 -1.43 -32.57 -15.99
CA ILE A 19 -1.97 -31.30 -16.43
C ILE A 19 -0.85 -30.68 -17.26
N ALA A 20 -1.13 -30.26 -18.48
CA ALA A 20 -0.18 -29.46 -19.25
C ALA A 20 0.20 -28.25 -18.40
N GLN A 21 1.44 -28.23 -17.91
CA GLN A 21 1.93 -27.24 -16.97
C GLN A 21 1.97 -25.89 -17.69
N SER A 22 1.33 -24.88 -17.11
CA SER A 22 1.40 -23.51 -17.63
C SER A 22 2.85 -23.02 -17.63
N LYS A 23 3.24 -22.24 -18.63
CA LYS A 23 4.56 -21.57 -18.66
C LYS A 23 4.83 -20.68 -17.44
N PHE A 24 3.80 -20.32 -16.69
CA PHE A 24 3.88 -19.50 -15.48
C PHE A 24 3.83 -20.31 -14.17
N ASP A 25 3.75 -21.64 -14.22
CA ASP A 25 3.74 -22.49 -13.01
C ASP A 25 5.15 -22.56 -12.41
N GLY A 26 5.32 -22.17 -11.16
CA GLY A 26 6.59 -22.20 -10.43
C GLY A 26 6.87 -20.91 -9.67
N ALA A 27 8.09 -20.83 -9.12
CA ALA A 27 8.60 -19.63 -8.47
C ALA A 27 8.92 -18.57 -9.54
N TYR A 28 8.71 -17.31 -9.19
CA TYR A 28 9.05 -16.19 -10.06
C TYR A 28 9.55 -14.98 -9.28
N GLY A 29 10.39 -14.18 -9.94
CA GLY A 29 10.79 -12.85 -9.51
C GLY A 29 10.54 -11.85 -10.61
N GLN A 30 10.16 -10.63 -10.26
CA GLN A 30 9.97 -9.55 -11.24
C GLN A 30 10.36 -8.19 -10.68
N VAL A 31 10.76 -7.30 -11.55
CA VAL A 31 11.02 -5.90 -11.25
C VAL A 31 10.19 -5.02 -12.17
N GLY A 32 9.52 -4.06 -11.60
CA GLY A 32 8.69 -3.10 -12.32
C GLY A 32 9.05 -1.67 -11.95
N ILE A 33 8.89 -0.80 -12.92
CA ILE A 33 9.00 0.65 -12.76
C ILE A 33 7.71 1.29 -13.24
N GLY A 34 7.38 2.45 -12.70
CA GLY A 34 6.15 3.09 -13.11
C GLY A 34 5.83 4.37 -12.36
N TYR A 35 4.57 4.68 -12.36
CA TYR A 35 4.02 5.89 -11.78
C TYR A 35 3.13 5.54 -10.60
N GLU A 36 3.21 6.34 -9.54
CA GLU A 36 2.40 6.21 -8.33
C GLU A 36 1.74 7.55 -7.99
N GLY A 37 0.46 7.49 -7.67
CA GLY A 37 -0.29 8.60 -7.09
C GLY A 37 -0.79 8.25 -5.71
N ILE A 38 -0.63 9.18 -4.75
CA ILE A 38 -1.15 9.08 -3.39
C ILE A 38 -2.12 10.23 -3.18
N THR A 39 -3.34 9.90 -2.76
CA THR A 39 -4.40 10.85 -2.43
C THR A 39 -4.66 10.80 -0.94
N PRO A 40 -4.20 11.80 -0.17
CA PRO A 40 -4.55 11.92 1.24
C PRO A 40 -6.02 12.25 1.41
N GLY A 41 -6.69 11.58 2.33
CA GLY A 41 -8.06 11.91 2.76
C GLY A 41 -8.07 12.27 4.24
N ILE A 42 -8.76 13.34 4.59
CA ILE A 42 -8.95 13.76 5.97
C ILE A 42 -10.43 13.73 6.25
N SER A 43 -10.85 12.93 7.23
CA SER A 43 -12.28 12.71 7.50
C SER A 43 -12.82 13.54 8.65
N SER A 44 -11.97 13.97 9.58
CA SER A 44 -12.38 14.87 10.68
C SER A 44 -11.15 15.52 11.30
N SER A 45 -11.26 16.81 11.63
CA SER A 45 -10.24 17.51 12.37
C SER A 45 -10.90 18.46 13.38
N ASN A 46 -10.61 18.29 14.66
CA ASN A 46 -11.08 19.13 15.74
C ASN A 46 -9.91 19.54 16.62
N VAL A 47 -9.86 20.81 16.98
CA VAL A 47 -9.04 21.29 18.09
C VAL A 47 -9.94 21.58 19.25
N VAL A 48 -9.64 21.00 20.39
CA VAL A 48 -10.31 21.23 21.65
C VAL A 48 -9.36 22.04 22.53
N VAL A 49 -9.77 23.23 22.92
CA VAL A 49 -9.05 24.08 23.89
C VAL A 49 -9.82 24.06 25.20
N THR A 50 -9.17 23.62 26.26
CA THR A 50 -9.72 23.66 27.62
C THR A 50 -8.96 24.72 28.40
N ASP A 51 -9.66 25.77 28.79
CA ASP A 51 -9.17 26.85 29.63
C ASP A 51 -10.06 27.04 30.87
N ASN A 52 -9.73 28.02 31.73
CA ASN A 52 -10.52 28.33 32.93
C ASN A 52 -11.95 28.83 32.63
N SER A 53 -12.26 29.11 31.38
CA SER A 53 -13.59 29.58 30.91
C SER A 53 -14.41 28.43 30.32
N GLY A 54 -13.86 27.20 30.22
CA GLY A 54 -14.52 26.01 29.74
C GLY A 54 -13.87 25.36 28.52
N VAL A 55 -14.59 24.46 27.87
CA VAL A 55 -14.15 23.70 26.71
C VAL A 55 -14.65 24.36 25.43
N ARG A 56 -13.76 24.71 24.51
CA ARG A 56 -14.08 25.26 23.18
C ARG A 56 -13.58 24.31 22.11
N GLN A 57 -14.41 24.11 21.10
CA GLN A 57 -14.03 23.37 19.90
C GLN A 57 -13.92 24.34 18.72
N ALA A 58 -12.82 24.25 17.98
CA ALA A 58 -12.61 25.01 16.75
C ALA A 58 -12.40 24.05 15.58
N PRO A 59 -13.10 24.26 14.46
CA PRO A 59 -12.82 23.49 13.24
C PRO A 59 -11.43 23.87 12.72
N VAL A 60 -10.70 22.86 12.26
CA VAL A 60 -9.41 23.02 11.61
C VAL A 60 -9.53 22.61 10.16
N ASN A 61 -9.11 23.47 9.25
CA ASN A 61 -9.02 23.16 7.84
C ASN A 61 -7.68 22.49 7.56
N LEU A 62 -7.73 21.25 7.16
CA LEU A 62 -6.58 20.49 6.69
C LEU A 62 -6.67 20.35 5.17
N SER A 63 -5.63 20.78 4.48
CA SER A 63 -5.50 20.61 3.02
C SER A 63 -4.19 19.91 2.71
N ALA A 64 -4.27 18.79 2.04
CA ALA A 64 -3.11 18.04 1.59
C ALA A 64 -3.14 17.88 0.07
N ASN A 65 -2.01 18.13 -0.58
CA ASN A 65 -1.88 17.93 -2.01
C ASN A 65 -1.68 16.45 -2.33
N ASN A 66 -2.16 16.02 -3.50
CA ASN A 66 -1.85 14.70 -4.03
C ASN A 66 -0.34 14.58 -4.32
N SER A 67 0.24 13.45 -3.93
CA SER A 67 1.63 13.14 -4.24
C SER A 67 1.69 12.25 -5.45
N ASN A 68 2.40 12.69 -6.48
CA ASN A 68 2.63 11.94 -7.70
C ASN A 68 4.12 11.75 -7.90
N SER A 69 4.55 10.52 -8.07
CA SER A 69 5.97 10.19 -8.19
C SER A 69 6.23 8.97 -9.06
N PHE A 70 7.48 8.86 -9.50
CA PHE A 70 8.02 7.61 -10.02
C PHE A 70 8.10 6.58 -8.91
N THR A 71 7.84 5.32 -9.24
CA THR A 71 7.95 4.20 -8.31
C THR A 71 8.65 3.00 -8.94
N GLY A 72 9.18 2.12 -8.13
CA GLY A 72 9.73 0.85 -8.55
C GLY A 72 9.36 -0.23 -7.53
N VAL A 73 9.05 -1.41 -8.04
CA VAL A 73 8.59 -2.55 -7.23
C VAL A 73 9.39 -3.79 -7.57
N ILE A 74 9.82 -4.49 -6.54
CA ILE A 74 10.41 -5.83 -6.62
C ILE A 74 9.35 -6.80 -6.11
N THR A 75 9.08 -7.86 -6.87
CA THR A 75 8.12 -8.89 -6.50
C THR A 75 8.81 -10.25 -6.49
N ALA A 76 8.48 -11.06 -5.51
CA ALA A 76 8.77 -12.48 -5.48
C ALA A 76 7.49 -13.26 -5.20
N GLY A 77 7.31 -14.39 -5.88
CA GLY A 77 6.09 -15.17 -5.72
C GLY A 77 6.20 -16.60 -6.24
N TYR A 78 5.12 -17.31 -6.05
CA TYR A 78 4.94 -18.65 -6.56
C TYR A 78 3.55 -18.77 -7.18
N MET A 79 3.45 -19.34 -8.37
CA MET A 79 2.22 -19.59 -9.11
C MET A 79 2.03 -21.09 -9.29
N LYS A 80 0.83 -21.59 -9.06
CA LYS A 80 0.48 -23.00 -9.24
C LYS A 80 -0.73 -23.16 -10.13
N SER A 81 -0.62 -24.00 -11.17
CA SER A 81 -1.75 -24.42 -11.98
C SER A 81 -2.69 -25.28 -11.14
N VAL A 82 -3.94 -24.84 -11.04
CA VAL A 82 -5.03 -25.61 -10.42
C VAL A 82 -5.69 -26.49 -11.47
N ASN A 83 -5.84 -25.97 -12.68
CA ASN A 83 -6.26 -26.69 -13.88
C ASN A 83 -5.71 -25.98 -15.13
N GLN A 84 -6.11 -26.44 -16.33
CA GLN A 84 -5.62 -25.87 -17.61
C GLN A 84 -6.00 -24.40 -17.84
N SER A 85 -7.07 -23.93 -17.21
CA SER A 85 -7.61 -22.57 -17.41
C SER A 85 -7.42 -21.65 -16.21
N PHE A 86 -6.87 -22.14 -15.10
CA PHE A 86 -6.78 -21.39 -13.87
C PHE A 86 -5.51 -21.69 -13.08
N LEU A 87 -4.83 -20.62 -12.68
CA LEU A 87 -3.70 -20.65 -11.76
C LEU A 87 -4.02 -19.86 -10.50
N LEU A 88 -3.42 -20.24 -9.41
CA LEU A 88 -3.45 -19.50 -8.15
C LEU A 88 -2.02 -19.23 -7.68
N GLY A 89 -1.74 -18.01 -7.35
CA GLY A 89 -0.43 -17.59 -6.87
C GLY A 89 -0.49 -16.92 -5.49
N ILE A 90 0.68 -16.85 -4.88
CA ILE A 90 0.97 -16.03 -3.71
C ILE A 90 2.25 -15.26 -3.97
N GLY A 91 2.38 -14.08 -3.37
CA GLY A 91 3.61 -13.31 -3.53
C GLY A 91 3.72 -12.14 -2.57
N VAL A 92 4.87 -11.49 -2.65
CA VAL A 92 5.18 -10.29 -1.90
C VAL A 92 5.74 -9.23 -2.84
N ASP A 93 5.28 -8.00 -2.67
CA ASP A 93 5.84 -6.81 -3.31
C ASP A 93 6.61 -5.99 -2.29
N PHE A 94 7.66 -5.36 -2.73
CA PHE A 94 8.40 -4.37 -1.97
C PHE A 94 8.81 -3.20 -2.86
N SER A 95 8.49 -1.99 -2.45
CA SER A 95 8.92 -0.76 -3.12
C SER A 95 9.88 0.01 -2.21
N PRO A 96 11.18 0.02 -2.54
CA PRO A 96 12.18 0.78 -1.79
C PRO A 96 12.27 2.24 -2.22
N ILE A 97 11.55 2.64 -3.27
CA ILE A 97 11.67 3.98 -3.85
C ILE A 97 10.82 4.96 -3.04
N LYS A 98 11.49 5.99 -2.52
CA LYS A 98 10.84 7.08 -1.80
C LYS A 98 9.95 7.89 -2.74
N GLY A 99 8.75 8.20 -2.26
CA GLY A 99 7.84 9.10 -2.94
C GLY A 99 8.35 10.54 -2.94
N ARG A 100 7.73 11.36 -3.78
CA ARG A 100 8.01 12.80 -3.81
C ARG A 100 7.60 13.46 -2.51
N ASN A 101 8.42 14.40 -2.01
CA ASN A 101 8.07 15.23 -0.87
C ASN A 101 6.94 16.21 -1.27
N THR A 102 5.81 16.12 -0.61
CA THR A 102 4.57 16.83 -0.94
C THR A 102 4.10 17.65 0.25
N LYS A 103 3.66 18.87 0.01
CA LYS A 103 3.25 19.80 1.07
C LYS A 103 1.80 19.59 1.47
N TYR A 104 1.53 19.81 2.75
CA TYR A 104 0.20 19.96 3.31
C TYR A 104 0.14 21.18 4.22
N SER A 105 -1.05 21.70 4.45
CA SER A 105 -1.27 22.84 5.34
C SER A 105 -2.38 22.54 6.34
N ILE A 106 -2.14 22.96 7.56
CA ILE A 106 -3.11 22.95 8.66
C ILE A 106 -3.38 24.41 8.98
N SER A 107 -4.63 24.86 8.89
CA SER A 107 -5.00 26.23 9.20
C SER A 107 -6.23 26.29 10.11
N SER A 108 -6.17 27.20 11.07
CA SER A 108 -7.31 27.62 11.90
C SER A 108 -7.57 29.11 11.67
N SER A 109 -8.59 29.65 12.32
CA SER A 109 -8.93 31.09 12.22
C SER A 109 -7.80 32.05 12.68
N SER A 110 -6.81 31.57 13.43
CA SER A 110 -5.79 32.41 14.05
C SER A 110 -4.34 31.97 13.76
N ALA A 111 -4.12 30.81 13.18
CA ALA A 111 -2.78 30.27 12.92
C ALA A 111 -2.78 29.22 11.79
N GLY A 112 -1.65 29.08 11.12
CA GLY A 112 -1.44 28.05 10.11
C GLY A 112 -0.04 27.45 10.19
N VAL A 113 0.06 26.15 9.93
CA VAL A 113 1.33 25.41 9.85
C VAL A 113 1.39 24.70 8.50
N VAL A 114 2.55 24.74 7.87
CA VAL A 114 2.84 24.00 6.64
C VAL A 114 3.79 22.87 6.98
N GLY A 115 3.42 21.67 6.62
CA GLY A 115 4.26 20.49 6.71
C GLY A 115 4.50 19.88 5.33
N SER A 116 5.29 18.83 5.32
CA SER A 116 5.48 17.99 4.13
C SER A 116 5.45 16.52 4.51
N TYR A 117 5.08 15.68 3.54
CA TYR A 117 5.08 14.24 3.71
C TYR A 117 5.66 13.56 2.46
N ASN A 118 6.24 12.39 2.65
CA ASN A 118 6.63 11.48 1.58
C ASN A 118 6.47 10.03 2.01
N LYS A 119 6.23 9.15 1.05
CA LYS A 119 6.30 7.72 1.27
C LYS A 119 7.76 7.29 1.30
N GLU A 120 8.18 6.55 2.35
CA GLU A 120 9.53 5.97 2.44
C GLU A 120 9.62 4.65 1.68
N TYR A 121 8.71 3.73 1.98
CA TYR A 121 8.59 2.43 1.31
C TYR A 121 7.18 1.89 1.48
N TYR A 122 6.82 0.87 0.65
CA TYR A 122 5.65 0.05 0.89
C TYR A 122 5.96 -1.43 0.66
N TYR A 123 5.13 -2.29 1.27
CA TYR A 123 5.09 -3.71 1.02
C TYR A 123 3.66 -4.17 0.79
N ASN A 124 3.51 -5.32 0.12
CA ASN A 124 2.21 -5.95 -0.11
C ASN A 124 2.38 -7.46 -0.10
N ILE A 125 1.51 -8.17 0.61
CA ILE A 125 1.44 -9.63 0.62
C ILE A 125 0.11 -9.98 -0.04
N PHE A 126 0.13 -10.81 -1.09
CA PHE A 126 -1.05 -11.00 -1.91
C PHE A 126 -1.26 -12.45 -2.35
N ILE A 127 -2.51 -12.77 -2.68
CA ILE A 127 -2.91 -13.91 -3.50
C ILE A 127 -3.19 -13.42 -4.92
N SER A 128 -2.95 -14.29 -5.91
CA SER A 128 -3.08 -13.93 -7.32
C SER A 128 -3.80 -15.02 -8.11
N PRO A 129 -5.14 -14.94 -8.26
CA PRO A 129 -5.85 -15.73 -9.23
C PRO A 129 -5.44 -15.29 -10.64
N ALA A 130 -5.27 -16.26 -11.54
CA ALA A 130 -4.80 -15.99 -12.89
C ALA A 130 -5.40 -16.97 -13.91
N ALA A 131 -5.51 -16.52 -15.15
CA ALA A 131 -5.97 -17.31 -16.29
C ALA A 131 -5.02 -17.15 -17.48
N PRO A 132 -4.62 -18.25 -18.15
CA PRO A 132 -3.83 -18.19 -19.36
C PRO A 132 -4.60 -17.51 -20.50
N VAL A 133 -3.88 -16.74 -21.30
CA VAL A 133 -4.39 -16.10 -22.52
C VAL A 133 -3.50 -16.51 -23.69
N GLY A 134 -4.02 -17.39 -24.53
CA GLY A 134 -3.22 -18.02 -25.58
C GLY A 134 -2.14 -18.93 -25.00
N SER A 135 -1.03 -19.08 -25.73
CA SER A 135 0.10 -19.95 -25.34
C SER A 135 1.11 -19.28 -24.41
N ASP A 136 1.20 -17.95 -24.43
CA ASP A 136 2.30 -17.19 -23.86
C ASP A 136 1.84 -16.03 -22.96
N GLY A 137 0.52 -15.81 -22.86
CA GLY A 137 -0.08 -14.75 -22.05
C GLY A 137 -0.66 -15.25 -20.74
N LEU A 138 -0.74 -14.37 -19.75
CA LEU A 138 -1.42 -14.60 -18.48
C LEU A 138 -2.08 -13.30 -18.00
N ILE A 139 -3.38 -13.30 -17.82
CA ILE A 139 -4.08 -12.26 -17.09
C ILE A 139 -4.18 -12.68 -15.62
N TYR A 140 -3.97 -11.73 -14.70
CA TYR A 140 -4.03 -12.04 -13.27
C TYR A 140 -4.61 -10.89 -12.45
N GLY A 141 -5.31 -11.26 -11.38
CA GLY A 141 -5.68 -10.34 -10.31
C GLY A 141 -4.70 -10.43 -9.15
N LYS A 142 -4.68 -9.43 -8.30
CA LYS A 142 -3.99 -9.44 -7.00
C LYS A 142 -4.95 -8.96 -5.92
N PHE A 143 -5.01 -9.68 -4.81
CA PHE A 143 -5.75 -9.30 -3.60
C PHE A 143 -4.81 -9.44 -2.43
N GLY A 144 -4.54 -8.36 -1.72
CA GLY A 144 -3.49 -8.39 -0.73
C GLY A 144 -3.73 -7.50 0.47
N TYR A 145 -2.81 -7.64 1.42
CA TYR A 145 -2.63 -6.77 2.55
C TYR A 145 -1.37 -5.95 2.34
N THR A 146 -1.53 -4.63 2.37
CA THR A 146 -0.46 -3.67 2.11
C THR A 146 -0.12 -2.85 3.35
N GLY A 147 1.13 -2.45 3.46
CA GLY A 147 1.58 -1.47 4.44
C GLY A 147 2.57 -0.50 3.84
N ALA A 148 2.51 0.76 4.29
CA ALA A 148 3.41 1.82 3.87
C ALA A 148 3.88 2.63 5.07
N THR A 149 5.12 3.11 5.01
CA THR A 149 5.65 4.10 5.96
C THR A 149 5.67 5.47 5.30
N ILE A 150 4.98 6.40 5.93
CA ILE A 150 4.95 7.81 5.53
C ILE A 150 5.80 8.59 6.52
N LYS A 151 6.75 9.34 6.00
CA LYS A 151 7.52 10.30 6.76
C LYS A 151 6.85 11.66 6.66
N GLU A 152 6.65 12.30 7.81
CA GLU A 152 6.08 13.62 7.93
C GLU A 152 7.11 14.56 8.55
N ASP A 153 7.22 15.76 8.00
CA ASP A 153 8.10 16.83 8.49
C ASP A 153 7.26 18.07 8.78
N ILE A 154 7.25 18.49 10.04
CA ILE A 154 6.55 19.70 10.52
C ILE A 154 7.54 20.55 11.31
N ALA A 155 7.77 21.80 10.89
CA ALA A 155 8.59 22.78 11.60
C ALA A 155 10.00 22.26 12.01
N GLY A 156 10.58 21.36 11.20
CA GLY A 156 11.91 20.77 11.46
C GLY A 156 11.89 19.51 12.34
N SER A 157 10.71 19.06 12.78
CA SER A 157 10.54 17.78 13.46
C SER A 157 10.04 16.73 12.47
N SER A 158 10.70 15.58 12.42
CA SER A 158 10.34 14.46 11.55
C SER A 158 9.71 13.32 12.34
N SER A 159 8.62 12.74 11.84
CA SER A 159 7.95 11.58 12.39
C SER A 159 7.65 10.55 11.29
N ASN A 160 7.68 9.27 11.64
CA ASN A 160 7.30 8.18 10.74
C ASN A 160 5.99 7.57 11.19
N THR A 161 5.03 7.49 10.29
CA THR A 161 3.72 6.88 10.53
C THR A 161 3.52 5.69 9.61
N ASN A 162 3.10 4.56 10.19
CA ASN A 162 2.81 3.33 9.45
C ASN A 162 1.32 3.24 9.15
N PHE A 163 0.99 3.11 7.88
CA PHE A 163 -0.34 2.81 7.38
C PHE A 163 -0.42 1.36 6.93
N SER A 164 -1.58 0.76 7.08
CA SER A 164 -1.86 -0.58 6.58
C SER A 164 -3.26 -0.64 6.02
N GLY A 165 -3.49 -1.57 5.09
CA GLY A 165 -4.76 -1.66 4.41
C GLY A 165 -4.87 -2.83 3.45
N LEU A 166 -5.78 -2.74 2.52
CA LEU A 166 -6.01 -3.74 1.48
C LEU A 166 -5.45 -3.26 0.15
N SER A 167 -5.10 -4.20 -0.72
CA SER A 167 -4.68 -3.94 -2.09
C SER A 167 -5.50 -4.74 -3.09
N LEU A 168 -5.79 -4.11 -4.22
CA LEU A 168 -6.37 -4.73 -5.40
C LEU A 168 -5.47 -4.44 -6.58
N GLY A 169 -5.21 -5.45 -7.42
CA GLY A 169 -4.41 -5.28 -8.62
C GLY A 169 -4.95 -6.10 -9.77
N LEU A 170 -4.62 -5.65 -10.97
CA LEU A 170 -4.87 -6.36 -12.22
C LEU A 170 -3.62 -6.23 -13.10
N GLY A 171 -3.23 -7.32 -13.74
CA GLY A 171 -2.06 -7.31 -14.60
C GLY A 171 -2.12 -8.33 -15.72
N TYR A 172 -1.18 -8.16 -16.64
CA TYR A 172 -0.95 -9.06 -17.76
C TYR A 172 0.55 -9.37 -17.87
N LYS A 173 0.87 -10.64 -18.07
CA LYS A 173 2.23 -11.11 -18.33
C LYS A 173 2.29 -11.74 -19.72
N GLN A 174 3.38 -11.50 -20.44
CA GLN A 174 3.67 -12.08 -21.73
C GLN A 174 5.04 -12.71 -21.71
N VAL A 175 5.11 -14.02 -21.97
CA VAL A 175 6.39 -14.72 -22.16
C VAL A 175 7.10 -14.15 -23.39
N ILE A 176 8.38 -13.86 -23.24
CA ILE A 176 9.28 -13.39 -24.28
C ILE A 176 10.10 -14.59 -24.78
N GLU A 177 10.81 -15.24 -23.88
CA GLU A 177 11.62 -16.42 -24.20
C GLU A 177 11.94 -17.22 -22.92
N GLY A 178 11.82 -18.53 -22.98
CA GLY A 178 12.10 -19.40 -21.83
C GLY A 178 11.29 -19.04 -20.60
N GLY A 179 11.95 -18.68 -19.50
CA GLY A 179 11.32 -18.16 -18.28
C GLY A 179 11.16 -16.63 -18.24
N LEU A 180 11.72 -15.90 -19.20
CA LEU A 180 11.66 -14.45 -19.26
C LEU A 180 10.30 -13.97 -19.74
N TYR A 181 9.69 -13.01 -19.06
CA TYR A 181 8.43 -12.40 -19.44
C TYR A 181 8.43 -10.89 -19.18
N GLY A 182 7.65 -10.16 -19.98
CA GLY A 182 7.27 -8.78 -19.71
C GLY A 182 5.92 -8.72 -19.00
N PHE A 183 5.65 -7.66 -18.24
CA PHE A 183 4.36 -7.46 -17.62
C PHE A 183 3.94 -5.99 -17.57
N VAL A 184 2.62 -5.79 -17.49
CA VAL A 184 1.98 -4.53 -17.12
C VAL A 184 1.02 -4.81 -15.97
N GLU A 185 0.99 -3.92 -14.96
CA GLU A 185 0.21 -4.12 -13.75
C GLU A 185 -0.29 -2.78 -13.21
N GLY A 186 -1.58 -2.71 -12.87
CA GLY A 186 -2.16 -1.59 -12.13
C GLY A 186 -2.60 -2.06 -10.75
N ASN A 187 -2.27 -1.31 -9.72
CA ASN A 187 -2.66 -1.60 -8.35
C ASN A 187 -3.37 -0.40 -7.72
N TYR A 188 -4.35 -0.69 -6.88
CA TYR A 188 -5.02 0.25 -6.01
C TYR A 188 -4.84 -0.18 -4.56
N LEU A 189 -4.35 0.73 -3.72
CA LEU A 189 -3.96 0.50 -2.34
C LEU A 189 -4.86 1.34 -1.44
N LEU A 190 -5.66 0.67 -0.62
CA LEU A 190 -6.66 1.23 0.29
C LEU A 190 -6.10 1.21 1.71
N TYR A 191 -5.51 2.30 2.16
CA TYR A 191 -5.01 2.38 3.53
C TYR A 191 -6.13 2.76 4.49
N GLY A 192 -6.16 2.08 5.64
CA GLY A 192 -7.15 2.31 6.68
C GLY A 192 -6.98 3.67 7.38
N ASN A 193 -8.03 4.09 8.06
CA ASN A 193 -8.02 5.32 8.86
C ASN A 193 -6.98 5.25 9.99
N ARG A 194 -6.27 6.36 10.21
CA ARG A 194 -5.40 6.58 11.36
C ARG A 194 -5.84 7.84 12.09
N THR A 195 -6.16 7.70 13.37
CA THR A 195 -6.47 8.84 14.24
C THR A 195 -5.21 9.24 14.96
N PHE A 196 -4.89 10.52 14.84
CA PHE A 196 -3.82 11.20 15.54
C PHE A 196 -4.45 12.04 16.64
N SER A 197 -3.94 11.92 17.86
CA SER A 197 -4.36 12.75 18.98
C SER A 197 -3.12 13.17 19.71
N ASP A 198 -2.97 14.48 19.90
CA ASP A 198 -1.89 15.08 20.65
C ASP A 198 -2.47 16.15 21.56
N SER A 199 -1.86 16.36 22.73
CA SER A 199 -2.28 17.38 23.68
C SER A 199 -1.07 18.02 24.34
N ASP A 200 -1.07 19.34 24.38
CA ASP A 200 -0.04 20.14 25.03
C ASP A 200 -0.67 21.22 25.92
N THR A 201 0.09 21.70 26.90
CA THR A 201 -0.35 22.77 27.78
C THR A 201 0.40 24.07 27.40
N VAL A 202 -0.34 24.99 26.83
CA VAL A 202 0.18 26.30 26.42
C VAL A 202 -0.42 27.41 27.30
N ASN A 203 0.42 28.14 28.02
CA ASN A 203 0.00 29.23 28.93
C ASN A 203 -1.09 28.80 29.96
N GLY A 204 -0.98 27.57 30.51
CA GLY A 204 -1.94 27.06 31.47
C GLY A 204 -3.25 26.50 30.88
N ASN A 205 -3.40 26.54 29.57
CA ASN A 205 -4.56 26.00 28.85
C ASN A 205 -4.17 24.66 28.17
N THR A 206 -5.01 23.64 28.29
CA THR A 206 -4.79 22.39 27.57
C THR A 206 -5.36 22.51 26.17
N VAL A 207 -4.51 22.30 25.16
CA VAL A 207 -4.87 22.28 23.75
C VAL A 207 -4.73 20.83 23.27
N ALA A 208 -5.85 20.20 22.95
CA ALA A 208 -5.88 18.86 22.36
C ALA A 208 -6.27 18.93 20.88
N VAL A 209 -5.47 18.30 20.04
CA VAL A 209 -5.71 18.21 18.59
C VAL A 209 -6.01 16.75 18.25
N SER A 210 -7.09 16.50 17.56
CA SER A 210 -7.41 15.17 17.03
C SER A 210 -7.83 15.26 15.57
N PHE A 211 -7.22 14.44 14.72
CA PHE A 211 -7.63 14.30 13.33
C PHE A 211 -7.52 12.85 12.87
N THR A 212 -8.37 12.46 11.95
CA THR A 212 -8.35 11.15 11.33
C THR A 212 -7.90 11.30 9.87
N SER A 213 -6.79 10.69 9.55
CA SER A 213 -6.22 10.66 8.21
C SER A 213 -6.42 9.28 7.59
N ARG A 214 -6.63 9.28 6.29
CA ARG A 214 -6.69 8.13 5.40
C ARG A 214 -5.83 8.42 4.18
N ALA A 215 -5.32 7.41 3.52
CA ALA A 215 -4.67 7.57 2.24
C ALA A 215 -5.13 6.47 1.29
N ASP A 216 -5.38 6.85 0.05
CA ASP A 216 -5.53 5.91 -1.05
C ASP A 216 -4.36 6.12 -2.00
N ALA A 217 -3.83 5.03 -2.55
CA ALA A 217 -2.76 5.12 -3.55
C ALA A 217 -3.06 4.21 -4.73
N TYR A 218 -2.56 4.59 -5.88
CA TYR A 218 -2.56 3.74 -7.06
C TYR A 218 -1.19 3.74 -7.72
N ASN A 219 -0.84 2.66 -8.38
CA ASN A 219 0.34 2.62 -9.23
C ASN A 219 0.06 1.89 -10.55
N LEU A 220 0.79 2.30 -11.57
CA LEU A 220 0.84 1.62 -12.86
C LEU A 220 2.30 1.26 -13.13
N LEU A 221 2.54 -0.03 -13.34
CA LEU A 221 3.87 -0.62 -13.46
C LEU A 221 4.04 -1.29 -14.82
N LEU A 222 5.22 -1.15 -15.39
CA LEU A 222 5.72 -1.92 -16.52
C LEU A 222 7.05 -2.55 -16.10
N GLY A 223 7.30 -3.81 -16.47
CA GLY A 223 8.52 -4.46 -16.04
C GLY A 223 8.79 -5.78 -16.72
N ILE A 224 9.81 -6.43 -16.20
CA ILE A 224 10.24 -7.76 -16.63
C ILE A 224 10.32 -8.69 -15.42
N GLY A 225 10.17 -9.97 -15.67
CA GLY A 225 10.31 -11.00 -14.66
C GLY A 225 10.85 -12.29 -15.24
N TYR A 226 11.27 -13.15 -14.33
CA TYR A 226 11.76 -14.46 -14.66
C TYR A 226 11.04 -15.53 -13.82
N LYS A 227 10.57 -16.58 -14.48
CA LYS A 227 10.01 -17.78 -13.88
C LYS A 227 11.11 -18.85 -13.84
N PHE A 228 11.34 -19.40 -12.68
CA PHE A 228 12.34 -20.43 -12.40
C PHE A 228 11.79 -21.85 -12.65
#